data_1e95f61b3e2aa3ec4f048c85da7abf56
#
_entry.id   1e95f61b3e2aa3ec4f048c85da7abf56
#
_cell.length_a   1.000
_cell.length_b   1.000
_cell.length_c   1.000
_cell.angle_alpha   90.00
_cell.angle_beta   90.00
_cell.angle_gamma   90.00
#
_symmetry.space_group_name_H-M   'P 1'
#
loop_
_entity.id
_entity.type
_entity.pdbx_description
1 polymer ?
#
loop_
_entity_poly.entity_id
_entity_poly.type
_entity_poly.pdbx_seq_one_letter_code
_entity_poly.pdbx_strand_id
1 'polypeptide(L)'
;MEKTKKNLGFGFMRLPMQGEEVDLAQTRQMVDAFLAAGFNYFDTAHGYLDGRSETALKACLTSRYPREDYVLTNKLTANFFKTEADIRPFFESQLAACGVDDFDFYLMHAQSMKNFEHFKACRAYETAFALKAEGKVRHVGISFHDSAEMLDRILTEYPQLEAVQLQFNYVDYDDPAVQSRRCYEVCRKHGKPVIVMEPVKGGNLARLPEDAAAVLDALHGGSSASYAIRFAAGFPGIRMVLSGMSDLRQVEDNIAFMRDFKPLDETELAAVKRVQEIFRSKSLIPCTACRYCTAGCPQHISIPDLFAVMNAKQIHRDWNADYYYSEVYTKNGGRASDCIRCGKCERVCPQHLHIRDLLADVAAEFEKKG
;
A
#
# COMPACT_ATOMS: atom_id res chain seq x y z
N MET A 1 -2.62 15.66 12.15
CA MET A 1 -3.69 14.65 12.45
C MET A 1 -4.79 15.15 13.40
N GLU A 2 -4.73 16.39 13.85
CA GLU A 2 -5.71 16.95 14.80
C GLU A 2 -7.15 17.02 14.26
N LYS A 3 -7.32 17.19 12.95
CA LYS A 3 -8.64 17.23 12.30
C LYS A 3 -9.29 15.85 12.07
N THR A 4 -8.53 14.77 12.17
CA THR A 4 -9.04 13.43 11.87
C THR A 4 -9.97 12.96 12.97
N LYS A 5 -11.23 12.68 12.64
CA LYS A 5 -12.27 12.33 13.62
C LYS A 5 -12.24 10.84 14.00
N LYS A 6 -11.97 9.96 13.04
CA LYS A 6 -11.94 8.48 13.21
C LYS A 6 -10.83 7.86 12.35
N ASN A 7 -10.50 6.60 12.59
CA ASN A 7 -9.35 5.91 12.01
C ASN A 7 -9.62 5.14 10.70
N LEU A 8 -10.71 5.42 9.98
CA LEU A 8 -10.97 4.92 8.63
C LEU A 8 -10.92 6.08 7.63
N GLY A 9 -10.22 5.88 6.51
CA GLY A 9 -10.11 6.81 5.41
C GLY A 9 -10.65 6.24 4.10
N PHE A 10 -11.17 7.10 3.24
CA PHE A 10 -11.67 6.75 1.92
C PHE A 10 -10.60 6.97 0.86
N GLY A 11 -10.09 5.86 0.28
CA GLY A 11 -9.15 5.89 -0.84
C GLY A 11 -9.85 6.03 -2.18
N PHE A 12 -9.54 7.08 -2.92
CA PHE A 12 -10.15 7.42 -4.21
C PHE A 12 -9.51 6.71 -5.42
N MET A 13 -8.75 5.65 -5.19
CA MET A 13 -8.12 4.85 -6.24
C MET A 13 -9.11 3.87 -6.93
N ARG A 14 -10.18 3.45 -6.24
CA ARG A 14 -11.08 2.38 -6.68
C ARG A 14 -12.54 2.83 -6.73
N LEU A 15 -12.79 4.05 -7.25
CA LEU A 15 -14.13 4.59 -7.38
C LEU A 15 -15.02 3.75 -8.32
N PRO A 16 -16.36 3.78 -8.17
CA PRO A 16 -17.27 3.13 -9.09
C PRO A 16 -17.12 3.74 -10.49
N MET A 17 -17.20 2.89 -11.52
CA MET A 17 -17.01 3.29 -12.91
C MET A 17 -18.27 3.01 -13.73
N GLN A 18 -18.57 3.90 -14.69
CA GLN A 18 -19.52 3.70 -15.79
C GLN A 18 -18.75 3.75 -17.10
N GLY A 19 -18.42 2.56 -17.65
CA GLY A 19 -17.46 2.47 -18.75
C GLY A 19 -16.08 2.96 -18.29
N GLU A 20 -15.53 3.94 -18.99
CA GLU A 20 -14.22 4.54 -18.68
C GLU A 20 -14.31 5.72 -17.69
N GLU A 21 -15.48 6.23 -17.41
CA GLU A 21 -15.69 7.39 -16.56
C GLU A 21 -16.09 7.00 -15.12
N VAL A 22 -15.75 7.87 -14.17
CA VAL A 22 -16.16 7.69 -12.77
C VAL A 22 -17.67 7.91 -12.64
N ASP A 23 -18.39 7.00 -12.01
CA ASP A 23 -19.78 7.20 -11.60
C ASP A 23 -19.87 8.24 -10.49
N LEU A 24 -19.95 9.51 -10.89
CA LEU A 24 -20.04 10.64 -9.96
C LEU A 24 -21.31 10.60 -9.10
N ALA A 25 -22.42 10.02 -9.61
CA ALA A 25 -23.66 9.96 -8.86
C ALA A 25 -23.52 9.01 -7.67
N GLN A 26 -23.00 7.81 -7.91
CA GLN A 26 -22.73 6.83 -6.87
C GLN A 26 -21.60 7.31 -5.92
N THR A 27 -20.53 7.90 -6.47
CA THR A 27 -19.43 8.44 -5.67
C THR A 27 -19.90 9.52 -4.69
N ARG A 28 -20.82 10.41 -5.10
CA ARG A 28 -21.43 11.40 -4.20
C ARG A 28 -22.18 10.74 -3.04
N GLN A 29 -23.01 9.74 -3.31
CA GLN A 29 -23.74 9.00 -2.27
C GLN A 29 -22.76 8.36 -1.27
N MET A 30 -21.68 7.76 -1.77
CA MET A 30 -20.63 7.14 -0.95
C MET A 30 -19.92 8.18 -0.05
N VAL A 31 -19.57 9.36 -0.60
CA VAL A 31 -18.97 10.48 0.16
C VAL A 31 -19.93 11.00 1.22
N ASP A 32 -21.20 11.19 0.86
CA ASP A 32 -22.24 11.67 1.77
C ASP A 32 -22.45 10.72 2.95
N ALA A 33 -22.57 9.40 2.68
CA ALA A 33 -22.69 8.38 3.71
C ALA A 33 -21.47 8.34 4.63
N PHE A 34 -20.26 8.45 4.07
CA PHE A 34 -19.00 8.43 4.82
C PHE A 34 -18.88 9.62 5.78
N LEU A 35 -19.14 10.84 5.29
CA LEU A 35 -19.13 12.05 6.11
C LEU A 35 -20.25 12.06 7.17
N ALA A 36 -21.46 11.65 6.80
CA ALA A 36 -22.61 11.56 7.73
C ALA A 36 -22.33 10.58 8.90
N ALA A 37 -21.53 9.54 8.65
CA ALA A 37 -21.10 8.60 9.70
C ALA A 37 -19.96 9.14 10.60
N GLY A 38 -19.47 10.35 10.33
CA GLY A 38 -18.45 11.04 11.09
C GLY A 38 -17.01 10.68 10.71
N PHE A 39 -16.79 10.07 9.56
CA PHE A 39 -15.46 9.87 8.97
C PHE A 39 -15.12 11.02 8.04
N ASN A 40 -13.87 11.44 7.97
CA ASN A 40 -13.53 12.65 7.23
C ASN A 40 -12.16 12.63 6.54
N TYR A 41 -11.51 11.48 6.42
CA TYR A 41 -10.20 11.38 5.77
C TYR A 41 -10.34 10.83 4.35
N PHE A 42 -9.77 11.55 3.36
CA PHE A 42 -9.79 11.19 1.94
C PHE A 42 -8.38 11.17 1.38
N ASP A 43 -8.08 10.16 0.56
CA ASP A 43 -6.76 9.93 -0.02
C ASP A 43 -6.86 9.80 -1.55
N THR A 44 -6.08 10.60 -2.27
CA THR A 44 -5.98 10.55 -3.74
C THR A 44 -4.51 10.60 -4.20
N ALA A 45 -4.30 10.49 -5.49
CA ALA A 45 -3.06 10.80 -6.20
C ALA A 45 -3.37 11.11 -7.67
N HIS A 46 -2.52 11.92 -8.29
CA HIS A 46 -2.71 12.35 -9.67
C HIS A 46 -2.81 11.19 -10.67
N GLY A 47 -2.01 10.13 -10.48
CA GLY A 47 -2.03 8.97 -11.37
C GLY A 47 -3.23 8.02 -11.16
N TYR A 48 -4.09 8.25 -10.17
CA TYR A 48 -5.23 7.38 -9.94
C TYR A 48 -6.31 7.61 -10.99
N LEU A 49 -6.79 6.51 -11.57
CA LEU A 49 -7.82 6.55 -12.62
C LEU A 49 -7.46 7.50 -13.78
N ASP A 50 -6.17 7.55 -14.14
CA ASP A 50 -5.62 8.43 -15.19
C ASP A 50 -5.96 9.91 -14.98
N GLY A 51 -5.80 10.39 -13.73
CA GLY A 51 -6.09 11.77 -13.31
C GLY A 51 -7.55 12.03 -12.92
N ARG A 52 -8.48 11.11 -13.21
CA ARG A 52 -9.91 11.27 -12.91
C ARG A 52 -10.24 11.21 -11.42
N SER A 53 -9.36 10.66 -10.59
CA SER A 53 -9.55 10.63 -9.13
C SER A 53 -9.61 12.03 -8.52
N GLU A 54 -8.71 12.94 -8.89
CA GLU A 54 -8.67 14.31 -8.39
C GLU A 54 -9.90 15.12 -8.82
N THR A 55 -10.31 14.99 -10.08
CA THR A 55 -11.50 15.69 -10.61
C THR A 55 -12.80 15.12 -10.04
N ALA A 56 -12.88 13.81 -9.81
CA ALA A 56 -14.01 13.19 -9.12
C ALA A 56 -14.08 13.63 -7.64
N LEU A 57 -12.94 13.76 -6.96
CA LEU A 57 -12.85 14.29 -5.62
C LEU A 57 -13.38 15.73 -5.57
N LYS A 58 -13.00 16.59 -6.54
CA LYS A 58 -13.56 17.93 -6.67
C LYS A 58 -15.08 17.89 -6.82
N ALA A 59 -15.59 17.09 -7.75
CA ALA A 59 -17.03 17.03 -8.07
C ALA A 59 -17.87 16.42 -6.94
N CYS A 60 -17.29 15.51 -6.13
CA CYS A 60 -18.04 14.74 -5.13
C CYS A 60 -17.81 15.23 -3.70
N LEU A 61 -16.69 15.87 -3.40
CA LEU A 61 -16.32 16.30 -2.06
C LEU A 61 -16.07 17.82 -1.99
N THR A 62 -14.98 18.32 -2.58
CA THR A 62 -14.45 19.64 -2.24
C THR A 62 -15.30 20.82 -2.73
N SER A 63 -16.09 20.66 -3.80
CA SER A 63 -17.07 21.65 -4.26
C SER A 63 -18.39 21.63 -3.47
N ARG A 64 -18.57 20.67 -2.56
CA ARG A 64 -19.85 20.43 -1.88
C ARG A 64 -19.79 20.62 -0.37
N TYR A 65 -18.61 20.46 0.21
CA TYR A 65 -18.38 20.51 1.65
C TYR A 65 -17.35 21.58 2.02
N PRO A 66 -17.50 22.28 3.16
CA PRO A 66 -16.50 23.22 3.65
C PRO A 66 -15.12 22.55 3.85
N ARG A 67 -14.03 23.31 3.61
CA ARG A 67 -12.64 22.81 3.71
C ARG A 67 -12.28 22.24 5.09
N GLU A 68 -12.90 22.73 6.13
CA GLU A 68 -12.72 22.30 7.52
C GLU A 68 -13.34 20.93 7.84
N ASP A 69 -14.29 20.46 7.04
CA ASP A 69 -15.03 19.22 7.33
C ASP A 69 -14.25 17.96 6.97
N TYR A 70 -13.20 18.08 6.13
CA TYR A 70 -12.45 16.92 5.65
C TYR A 70 -10.93 17.11 5.76
N VAL A 71 -10.24 15.97 5.83
CA VAL A 71 -8.78 15.83 5.72
C VAL A 71 -8.46 15.28 4.35
N LEU A 72 -7.58 15.93 3.60
CA LEU A 72 -7.24 15.56 2.24
C LEU A 72 -5.75 15.25 2.10
N THR A 73 -5.47 14.05 1.59
CA THR A 73 -4.13 13.60 1.23
C THR A 73 -3.98 13.54 -0.28
N ASN A 74 -2.91 14.14 -0.79
CA ASN A 74 -2.46 13.96 -2.17
C ASN A 74 -0.97 13.59 -2.20
N LYS A 75 -0.41 13.28 -3.37
CA LYS A 75 0.92 12.69 -3.49
C LYS A 75 1.72 13.29 -4.64
N LEU A 76 3.02 13.52 -4.41
CA LEU A 76 3.99 13.84 -5.45
C LEU A 76 4.46 12.53 -6.09
N THR A 77 4.09 12.29 -7.34
CA THR A 77 4.39 11.04 -8.05
C THR A 77 5.56 11.24 -9.04
N ALA A 78 6.56 10.36 -8.99
CA ALA A 78 7.82 10.45 -9.74
C ALA A 78 7.65 10.68 -11.25
N ASN A 79 6.59 10.15 -11.87
CA ASN A 79 6.38 10.23 -13.31
C ASN A 79 6.00 11.65 -13.81
N PHE A 80 5.65 12.57 -12.92
CA PHE A 80 5.13 13.89 -13.28
C PHE A 80 6.13 15.03 -13.06
N PHE A 81 7.37 14.73 -12.69
CA PHE A 81 8.45 15.73 -12.60
C PHE A 81 9.80 15.10 -12.96
N LYS A 82 10.70 15.88 -13.51
CA LYS A 82 12.06 15.47 -13.89
C LYS A 82 13.13 16.33 -13.22
N THR A 83 12.77 17.54 -12.79
CA THR A 83 13.63 18.53 -12.16
C THR A 83 12.90 19.18 -10.98
N GLU A 84 13.64 19.89 -10.11
CA GLU A 84 13.07 20.70 -9.03
C GLU A 84 12.04 21.72 -9.55
N ALA A 85 12.30 22.32 -10.71
CA ALA A 85 11.44 23.35 -11.30
C ALA A 85 10.05 22.84 -11.71
N ASP A 86 9.92 21.55 -11.96
CA ASP A 86 8.64 20.93 -12.38
C ASP A 86 7.69 20.74 -11.18
N ILE A 87 8.20 20.66 -9.95
CA ILE A 87 7.43 20.21 -8.78
C ILE A 87 6.35 21.22 -8.39
N ARG A 88 6.67 22.50 -8.31
CA ARG A 88 5.70 23.54 -7.95
C ARG A 88 4.57 23.68 -8.97
N PRO A 89 4.81 23.81 -10.28
CA PRO A 89 3.76 23.82 -11.27
C PRO A 89 2.86 22.57 -11.21
N PHE A 90 3.46 21.40 -10.98
CA PHE A 90 2.70 20.17 -10.80
C PHE A 90 1.81 20.21 -9.55
N PHE A 91 2.36 20.64 -8.42
CA PHE A 91 1.62 20.79 -7.16
C PHE A 91 0.43 21.76 -7.31
N GLU A 92 0.62 22.91 -7.96
CA GLU A 92 -0.45 23.87 -8.23
C GLU A 92 -1.54 23.28 -9.15
N SER A 93 -1.14 22.46 -10.13
CA SER A 93 -2.11 21.74 -10.99
C SER A 93 -2.97 20.76 -10.18
N GLN A 94 -2.39 20.09 -9.18
CA GLN A 94 -3.12 19.19 -8.28
C GLN A 94 -4.11 19.96 -7.38
N LEU A 95 -3.71 21.11 -6.84
CA LEU A 95 -4.63 21.98 -6.09
C LEU A 95 -5.83 22.39 -6.95
N ALA A 96 -5.58 22.82 -8.19
CA ALA A 96 -6.64 23.20 -9.12
C ALA A 96 -7.55 22.01 -9.51
N ALA A 97 -6.97 20.83 -9.75
CA ALA A 97 -7.71 19.62 -10.06
C ALA A 97 -8.60 19.16 -8.89
N CYS A 98 -8.08 19.24 -7.67
CA CYS A 98 -8.82 18.93 -6.45
C CYS A 98 -9.77 20.07 -6.01
N GLY A 99 -9.61 21.31 -6.51
CA GLY A 99 -10.40 22.46 -6.14
C GLY A 99 -10.18 22.92 -4.69
N VAL A 100 -8.95 22.94 -4.22
CA VAL A 100 -8.53 23.34 -2.88
C VAL A 100 -7.32 24.27 -2.93
N ASP A 101 -7.04 24.99 -1.84
CA ASP A 101 -5.89 25.88 -1.70
C ASP A 101 -4.74 25.27 -0.91
N ASP A 102 -4.99 24.17 -0.18
CA ASP A 102 -4.01 23.43 0.63
C ASP A 102 -4.34 21.93 0.70
N PHE A 103 -3.32 21.10 0.98
CA PHE A 103 -3.48 19.70 1.38
C PHE A 103 -3.15 19.51 2.87
N ASP A 104 -3.91 18.64 3.55
CA ASP A 104 -3.57 18.28 4.93
C ASP A 104 -2.32 17.36 4.94
N PHE A 105 -2.21 16.42 4.00
CA PHE A 105 -1.03 15.58 3.80
C PHE A 105 -0.56 15.63 2.35
N TYR A 106 0.75 15.76 2.17
CA TYR A 106 1.38 15.60 0.87
C TYR A 106 2.50 14.55 0.98
N LEU A 107 2.32 13.43 0.27
CA LEU A 107 3.21 12.28 0.40
C LEU A 107 4.15 12.17 -0.80
N MET A 108 5.43 11.93 -0.54
CA MET A 108 6.36 11.48 -1.59
C MET A 108 5.92 10.07 -2.00
N HIS A 109 5.36 9.93 -3.21
CA HIS A 109 4.62 8.75 -3.65
C HIS A 109 5.54 7.57 -3.96
N ALA A 110 5.10 6.36 -3.52
CA ALA A 110 5.70 5.08 -3.88
C ALA A 110 7.23 5.05 -3.67
N GLN A 111 7.68 5.46 -2.47
CA GLN A 111 9.11 5.47 -2.18
C GLN A 111 9.67 4.06 -2.16
N SER A 112 10.70 3.87 -2.96
CA SER A 112 11.57 2.72 -3.08
C SER A 112 12.99 3.27 -3.27
N MET A 113 14.01 2.44 -3.28
CA MET A 113 15.39 2.89 -3.51
C MET A 113 15.51 3.78 -4.75
N LYS A 114 14.91 3.38 -5.88
CA LYS A 114 14.93 4.15 -7.13
C LYS A 114 14.23 5.49 -7.00
N ASN A 115 13.00 5.49 -6.51
CA ASN A 115 12.24 6.71 -6.39
C ASN A 115 12.90 7.66 -5.39
N PHE A 116 13.44 7.16 -4.30
CA PHE A 116 14.15 7.97 -3.31
C PHE A 116 15.32 8.75 -3.93
N GLU A 117 16.19 8.10 -4.71
CA GLU A 117 17.32 8.78 -5.36
C GLU A 117 16.83 9.83 -6.39
N HIS A 118 15.75 9.54 -7.13
CA HIS A 118 15.14 10.52 -8.05
C HIS A 118 14.59 11.74 -7.29
N PHE A 119 13.83 11.50 -6.21
CA PHE A 119 13.26 12.59 -5.38
C PHE A 119 14.35 13.45 -4.76
N LYS A 120 15.46 12.85 -4.30
CA LYS A 120 16.64 13.59 -3.79
C LYS A 120 17.29 14.43 -4.88
N ALA A 121 17.55 13.83 -6.05
CA ALA A 121 18.17 14.53 -7.17
C ALA A 121 17.35 15.76 -7.63
N CYS A 122 16.03 15.69 -7.54
CA CYS A 122 15.11 16.78 -7.84
C CYS A 122 14.79 17.68 -6.64
N ARG A 123 15.40 17.49 -5.47
CA ARG A 123 15.14 18.25 -4.23
C ARG A 123 13.65 18.26 -3.84
N ALA A 124 12.98 17.14 -4.07
CA ALA A 124 11.53 17.03 -3.87
C ALA A 124 11.13 17.11 -2.39
N TYR A 125 11.94 16.57 -1.49
CA TYR A 125 11.71 16.67 -0.04
C TYR A 125 11.82 18.12 0.45
N GLU A 126 12.87 18.82 0.04
CA GLU A 126 13.11 20.23 0.38
C GLU A 126 11.96 21.11 -0.16
N THR A 127 11.52 20.87 -1.40
CA THR A 127 10.39 21.58 -1.99
C THR A 127 9.09 21.31 -1.21
N ALA A 128 8.83 20.08 -0.81
CA ALA A 128 7.65 19.74 0.00
C ALA A 128 7.69 20.41 1.38
N PHE A 129 8.86 20.48 2.03
CA PHE A 129 9.02 21.21 3.30
C PHE A 129 8.88 22.74 3.12
N ALA A 130 9.31 23.29 1.97
CA ALA A 130 9.06 24.71 1.65
C ALA A 130 7.55 24.98 1.46
N LEU A 131 6.82 24.12 0.73
CA LEU A 131 5.35 24.20 0.60
C LEU A 131 4.65 24.13 1.96
N LYS A 132 5.18 23.32 2.88
CA LYS A 132 4.67 23.29 4.26
C LYS A 132 4.93 24.60 4.98
N ALA A 133 6.12 25.18 4.88
CA ALA A 133 6.44 26.46 5.51
C ALA A 133 5.59 27.61 4.96
N GLU A 134 5.15 27.51 3.70
CA GLU A 134 4.23 28.45 3.04
C GLU A 134 2.75 28.22 3.43
N GLY A 135 2.45 27.19 4.21
CA GLY A 135 1.07 26.86 4.63
C GLY A 135 0.23 26.13 3.56
N LYS A 136 0.85 25.74 2.43
CA LYS A 136 0.19 25.00 1.33
C LYS A 136 0.02 23.53 1.64
N VAL A 137 0.82 22.99 2.54
CA VAL A 137 0.80 21.60 3.03
C VAL A 137 0.91 21.63 4.55
N ARG A 138 0.05 20.88 5.25
CA ARG A 138 0.11 20.81 6.72
C ARG A 138 1.11 19.78 7.21
N HIS A 139 1.14 18.60 6.56
CA HIS A 139 2.01 17.49 6.92
C HIS A 139 2.68 16.89 5.69
N VAL A 140 4.01 16.69 5.75
CA VAL A 140 4.77 16.00 4.71
C VAL A 140 5.08 14.58 5.17
N GLY A 141 4.82 13.60 4.30
CA GLY A 141 5.10 12.19 4.56
C GLY A 141 5.53 11.44 3.31
N ILE A 142 5.55 10.12 3.42
CA ILE A 142 5.86 9.22 2.30
C ILE A 142 4.79 8.13 2.18
N SER A 143 4.56 7.62 0.97
CA SER A 143 4.02 6.27 0.78
C SER A 143 5.17 5.35 0.36
N PHE A 144 5.22 4.14 0.92
CA PHE A 144 6.42 3.32 0.89
C PHE A 144 6.15 1.90 0.39
N HIS A 145 7.04 1.43 -0.51
CA HIS A 145 6.98 0.10 -1.12
C HIS A 145 8.39 -0.45 -1.35
N ASP A 146 9.11 -0.79 -0.28
CA ASP A 146 10.45 -1.39 -0.35
C ASP A 146 10.76 -2.14 0.97
N SER A 147 12.01 -2.48 1.20
CA SER A 147 12.48 -3.17 2.40
C SER A 147 12.49 -2.28 3.64
N ALA A 148 12.44 -2.89 4.82
CA ALA A 148 12.51 -2.17 6.09
C ALA A 148 13.83 -1.39 6.24
N GLU A 149 14.95 -1.90 5.70
CA GLU A 149 16.24 -1.23 5.70
C GLU A 149 16.19 0.07 4.89
N MET A 150 15.50 0.06 3.75
CA MET A 150 15.34 1.27 2.94
C MET A 150 14.46 2.31 3.64
N LEU A 151 13.40 1.86 4.32
CA LEU A 151 12.58 2.76 5.13
C LEU A 151 13.37 3.40 6.28
N ASP A 152 14.19 2.63 6.99
CA ASP A 152 15.04 3.13 8.08
C ASP A 152 16.03 4.18 7.56
N ARG A 153 16.62 3.96 6.37
CA ARG A 153 17.48 4.95 5.69
C ARG A 153 16.71 6.24 5.40
N ILE A 154 15.54 6.19 4.78
CA ILE A 154 14.74 7.38 4.44
C ILE A 154 14.40 8.18 5.69
N LEU A 155 13.90 7.52 6.74
CA LEU A 155 13.51 8.19 7.98
C LEU A 155 14.69 8.74 8.79
N THR A 156 15.89 8.19 8.59
CA THR A 156 17.13 8.70 9.16
C THR A 156 17.61 9.94 8.41
N GLU A 157 17.58 9.92 7.07
CA GLU A 157 18.00 11.06 6.24
C GLU A 157 16.99 12.23 6.31
N TYR A 158 15.69 11.94 6.44
CA TYR A 158 14.62 12.95 6.52
C TYR A 158 13.77 12.80 7.79
N PRO A 159 14.34 13.10 8.98
CA PRO A 159 13.62 12.97 10.25
C PRO A 159 12.44 13.93 10.39
N GLN A 160 12.31 14.94 9.50
CA GLN A 160 11.18 15.88 9.47
C GLN A 160 9.90 15.27 8.88
N LEU A 161 9.95 14.10 8.23
CA LEU A 161 8.77 13.40 7.75
C LEU A 161 7.82 13.08 8.92
N GLU A 162 6.52 13.31 8.73
CA GLU A 162 5.53 13.29 9.80
C GLU A 162 4.59 12.08 9.74
N ALA A 163 4.54 11.36 8.61
CA ALA A 163 3.73 10.16 8.45
C ALA A 163 4.32 9.22 7.40
N VAL A 164 4.05 7.93 7.57
CA VAL A 164 4.41 6.89 6.60
C VAL A 164 3.16 6.11 6.22
N GLN A 165 2.85 6.07 4.92
CA GLN A 165 1.79 5.22 4.38
C GLN A 165 2.40 3.87 3.99
N LEU A 166 1.95 2.78 4.64
CA LEU A 166 2.47 1.41 4.48
C LEU A 166 1.40 0.46 3.97
N GLN A 167 1.80 -0.48 3.13
CA GLN A 167 1.02 -1.69 2.88
C GLN A 167 1.01 -2.55 4.14
N PHE A 168 -0.19 -2.82 4.69
CA PHE A 168 -0.31 -3.52 5.96
C PHE A 168 -1.64 -4.28 6.04
N ASN A 169 -1.56 -5.60 6.05
CA ASN A 169 -2.68 -6.51 6.26
C ASN A 169 -2.17 -7.83 6.87
N TYR A 170 -3.05 -8.69 7.33
CA TYR A 170 -2.65 -9.89 8.04
C TYR A 170 -1.91 -10.92 7.17
N VAL A 171 -2.09 -10.94 5.84
CA VAL A 171 -1.34 -11.86 4.95
C VAL A 171 0.08 -11.35 4.72
N ASP A 172 0.24 -10.05 4.48
CA ASP A 172 1.53 -9.41 4.20
C ASP A 172 2.35 -9.15 5.48
N TYR A 173 1.74 -9.32 6.66
CA TYR A 173 2.35 -8.97 7.95
C TYR A 173 3.73 -9.62 8.14
N ASP A 174 3.85 -10.92 7.92
CA ASP A 174 5.08 -11.69 8.00
C ASP A 174 5.64 -12.08 6.61
N ASP A 175 5.09 -11.54 5.53
CA ASP A 175 5.55 -11.83 4.18
C ASP A 175 6.96 -11.26 3.96
N PRO A 176 7.96 -12.06 3.53
CA PRO A 176 9.33 -11.61 3.38
C PRO A 176 9.54 -10.62 2.24
N ALA A 177 8.64 -10.57 1.25
CA ALA A 177 8.72 -9.64 0.13
C ALA A 177 8.16 -8.26 0.51
N VAL A 178 6.99 -8.22 1.16
CA VAL A 178 6.33 -6.95 1.55
C VAL A 178 6.90 -6.39 2.86
N GLN A 179 7.29 -7.26 3.79
CA GLN A 179 7.90 -6.92 5.08
C GLN A 179 7.05 -5.97 5.94
N SER A 180 5.71 -6.08 5.90
CA SER A 180 4.81 -5.12 6.56
C SER A 180 5.14 -4.94 8.05
N ARG A 181 5.37 -6.03 8.81
CA ARG A 181 5.76 -5.97 10.22
C ARG A 181 7.06 -5.22 10.44
N ARG A 182 8.11 -5.56 9.67
CA ARG A 182 9.43 -4.92 9.81
C ARG A 182 9.38 -3.44 9.48
N CYS A 183 8.66 -3.05 8.43
CA CYS A 183 8.43 -1.64 8.08
C CYS A 183 7.64 -0.90 9.19
N TYR A 184 6.62 -1.54 9.76
CA TYR A 184 5.89 -0.99 10.90
C TYR A 184 6.81 -0.80 12.13
N GLU A 185 7.66 -1.77 12.46
CA GLU A 185 8.63 -1.68 13.57
C GLU A 185 9.61 -0.52 13.34
N VAL A 186 10.07 -0.29 12.11
CA VAL A 186 10.87 0.89 11.74
C VAL A 186 10.10 2.19 12.00
N CYS A 187 8.84 2.29 11.59
CA CYS A 187 8.02 3.46 11.89
C CYS A 187 7.91 3.70 13.41
N ARG A 188 7.72 2.63 14.20
CA ARG A 188 7.67 2.71 15.67
C ARG A 188 8.99 3.19 16.25
N LYS A 189 10.14 2.68 15.77
CA LYS A 189 11.48 3.11 16.15
C LYS A 189 11.69 4.62 15.95
N HIS A 190 11.23 5.14 14.81
CA HIS A 190 11.35 6.57 14.48
C HIS A 190 10.19 7.44 15.03
N GLY A 191 9.25 6.86 15.78
CA GLY A 191 8.10 7.59 16.33
C GLY A 191 7.13 8.11 15.25
N LYS A 192 7.10 7.50 14.05
CA LYS A 192 6.26 7.93 12.95
C LYS A 192 4.89 7.26 12.99
N PRO A 193 3.79 8.03 12.92
CA PRO A 193 2.46 7.50 12.74
C PRO A 193 2.33 6.81 11.37
N VAL A 194 1.58 5.70 11.36
CA VAL A 194 1.34 4.91 10.15
C VAL A 194 -0.05 5.16 9.61
N ILE A 195 -0.13 5.38 8.30
CA ILE A 195 -1.34 5.33 7.49
C ILE A 195 -1.30 4.01 6.74
N VAL A 196 -2.30 3.17 6.88
CA VAL A 196 -2.34 1.86 6.23
C VAL A 196 -2.96 1.98 4.85
N MET A 197 -2.29 1.44 3.85
CA MET A 197 -2.85 1.14 2.53
C MET A 197 -2.93 -0.38 2.33
N GLU A 198 -3.76 -0.84 1.40
CA GLU A 198 -4.00 -2.26 1.09
C GLU A 198 -4.44 -3.13 2.31
N PRO A 199 -5.32 -2.63 3.20
CA PRO A 199 -5.76 -3.43 4.35
C PRO A 199 -6.51 -4.68 3.94
N VAL A 200 -7.14 -4.67 2.76
CA VAL A 200 -7.87 -5.81 2.18
C VAL A 200 -7.15 -6.40 0.95
N LYS A 201 -5.87 -6.08 0.74
CA LYS A 201 -5.02 -6.62 -0.34
C LYS A 201 -5.71 -6.60 -1.70
N GLY A 202 -6.06 -5.41 -2.18
CA GLY A 202 -6.74 -5.22 -3.47
C GLY A 202 -8.16 -5.81 -3.54
N GLY A 203 -8.74 -6.20 -2.40
CA GLY A 203 -10.05 -6.87 -2.30
C GLY A 203 -9.95 -8.39 -2.07
N ASN A 204 -8.76 -8.97 -2.15
CA ASN A 204 -8.56 -10.42 -1.95
C ASN A 204 -8.96 -10.87 -0.53
N LEU A 205 -8.78 -10.00 0.48
CA LEU A 205 -9.17 -10.29 1.86
C LEU A 205 -10.63 -9.93 2.17
N ALA A 206 -11.33 -9.32 1.23
CA ALA A 206 -12.79 -9.15 1.29
C ALA A 206 -13.55 -10.31 0.61
N ARG A 207 -12.84 -11.07 -0.26
CA ARG A 207 -13.38 -12.23 -0.99
C ARG A 207 -12.42 -13.41 -0.81
N LEU A 208 -12.48 -14.04 0.35
CA LEU A 208 -11.61 -15.15 0.70
C LEU A 208 -11.98 -16.43 -0.09
N PRO A 209 -11.02 -17.34 -0.30
CA PRO A 209 -11.32 -18.72 -0.68
C PRO A 209 -12.25 -19.38 0.35
N GLU A 210 -13.08 -20.32 -0.09
CA GLU A 210 -14.15 -20.92 0.70
C GLU A 210 -13.67 -21.49 2.06
N ASP A 211 -12.55 -22.19 2.07
CA ASP A 211 -11.94 -22.75 3.27
C ASP A 211 -11.45 -21.68 4.28
N ALA A 212 -10.96 -20.56 3.78
CA ALA A 212 -10.56 -19.42 4.60
C ALA A 212 -11.77 -18.59 5.06
N ALA A 213 -12.77 -18.40 4.19
CA ALA A 213 -14.02 -17.72 4.52
C ALA A 213 -14.76 -18.42 5.66
N ALA A 214 -14.90 -19.75 5.59
CA ALA A 214 -15.57 -20.57 6.59
C ALA A 214 -15.00 -20.37 8.02
N VAL A 215 -13.70 -20.08 8.16
CA VAL A 215 -13.06 -19.81 9.46
C VAL A 215 -13.59 -18.52 10.08
N LEU A 216 -13.74 -17.45 9.27
CA LEU A 216 -14.23 -16.15 9.77
C LEU A 216 -15.76 -16.13 9.91
N ASP A 217 -16.47 -16.77 8.99
CA ASP A 217 -17.94 -16.84 9.01
C ASP A 217 -18.47 -17.55 10.27
N ALA A 218 -17.72 -18.53 10.78
CA ALA A 218 -18.04 -19.23 12.02
C ALA A 218 -18.07 -18.33 13.26
N LEU A 219 -17.43 -17.15 13.20
CA LEU A 219 -17.42 -16.17 14.31
C LEU A 219 -18.67 -15.27 14.32
N HIS A 220 -19.41 -15.18 13.22
CA HIS A 220 -20.57 -14.30 13.06
C HIS A 220 -20.29 -12.81 13.41
N GLY A 221 -19.03 -12.37 13.32
CA GLY A 221 -18.55 -11.06 13.78
C GLY A 221 -18.49 -9.97 12.70
N GLY A 222 -18.97 -10.24 11.49
CA GLY A 222 -18.98 -9.30 10.36
C GLY A 222 -18.40 -9.87 9.07
N SER A 223 -18.20 -9.02 8.07
CA SER A 223 -17.63 -9.40 6.77
C SER A 223 -16.13 -9.77 6.88
N SER A 224 -15.61 -10.53 5.91
CA SER A 224 -14.18 -10.79 5.82
C SER A 224 -13.34 -9.50 5.78
N ALA A 225 -13.88 -8.43 5.14
CA ALA A 225 -13.24 -7.11 5.12
C ALA A 225 -13.14 -6.50 6.53
N SER A 226 -14.14 -6.72 7.39
CA SER A 226 -14.14 -6.21 8.77
C SER A 226 -12.96 -6.75 9.57
N TYR A 227 -12.66 -8.04 9.46
CA TYR A 227 -11.50 -8.65 10.15
C TYR A 227 -10.18 -8.09 9.62
N ALA A 228 -10.06 -7.89 8.31
CA ALA A 228 -8.82 -7.36 7.70
C ALA A 228 -8.55 -5.90 8.11
N ILE A 229 -9.58 -5.04 8.06
CA ILE A 229 -9.45 -3.62 8.41
C ILE A 229 -9.25 -3.46 9.93
N ARG A 230 -9.99 -4.20 10.76
CA ARG A 230 -9.84 -4.19 12.22
C ARG A 230 -8.49 -4.75 12.67
N PHE A 231 -7.97 -5.78 12.00
CA PHE A 231 -6.61 -6.26 12.23
C PHE A 231 -5.61 -5.12 12.07
N ALA A 232 -5.62 -4.44 10.93
CA ALA A 232 -4.71 -3.33 10.69
C ALA A 232 -4.90 -2.19 11.70
N ALA A 233 -6.15 -1.79 11.96
CA ALA A 233 -6.47 -0.67 12.85
C ALA A 233 -6.12 -0.93 14.33
N GLY A 234 -5.97 -2.19 14.74
CA GLY A 234 -5.71 -2.58 16.13
C GLY A 234 -4.27 -2.35 16.61
N PHE A 235 -3.32 -2.04 15.74
CA PHE A 235 -1.91 -1.87 16.11
C PHE A 235 -1.61 -0.46 16.64
N PRO A 236 -0.83 -0.34 17.73
CA PRO A 236 -0.40 0.94 18.28
C PRO A 236 0.37 1.78 17.25
N GLY A 237 0.02 3.06 17.11
CA GLY A 237 0.70 3.97 16.17
C GLY A 237 0.12 3.94 14.74
N ILE A 238 -0.79 3.02 14.41
CA ILE A 238 -1.62 3.14 13.23
C ILE A 238 -2.70 4.19 13.50
N ARG A 239 -2.70 5.23 12.68
CA ARG A 239 -3.59 6.39 12.85
C ARG A 239 -4.73 6.40 11.84
N MET A 240 -4.55 5.73 10.71
CA MET A 240 -5.52 5.72 9.63
C MET A 240 -5.42 4.40 8.87
N VAL A 241 -6.56 3.81 8.52
CA VAL A 241 -6.64 2.68 7.62
C VAL A 241 -7.44 3.11 6.39
N LEU A 242 -6.79 3.10 5.22
CA LEU A 242 -7.43 3.50 3.97
C LEU A 242 -8.15 2.32 3.33
N SER A 243 -9.43 2.49 3.03
CA SER A 243 -10.18 1.54 2.24
C SER A 243 -10.55 2.14 0.89
N GLY A 244 -10.17 1.46 -0.21
CA GLY A 244 -10.72 1.73 -1.53
C GLY A 244 -12.06 1.00 -1.65
N MET A 245 -13.13 1.77 -1.87
CA MET A 245 -14.50 1.24 -1.94
C MET A 245 -15.08 1.59 -3.31
N SER A 246 -15.72 0.61 -3.96
CA SER A 246 -16.21 0.70 -5.33
C SER A 246 -17.74 0.71 -5.44
N ASP A 247 -18.44 0.58 -4.32
CA ASP A 247 -19.89 0.70 -4.24
C ASP A 247 -20.34 1.14 -2.85
N LEU A 248 -21.61 1.56 -2.75
CA LEU A 248 -22.18 2.07 -1.51
C LEU A 248 -22.26 0.99 -0.40
N ARG A 249 -22.49 -0.29 -0.76
CA ARG A 249 -22.55 -1.39 0.22
C ARG A 249 -21.22 -1.59 0.92
N GLN A 250 -20.09 -1.46 0.20
CA GLN A 250 -18.76 -1.53 0.82
C GLN A 250 -18.52 -0.35 1.78
N VAL A 251 -19.04 0.83 1.46
CA VAL A 251 -18.98 2.00 2.38
C VAL A 251 -19.79 1.73 3.63
N GLU A 252 -21.02 1.28 3.48
CA GLU A 252 -21.94 0.96 4.59
C GLU A 252 -21.38 -0.15 5.49
N ASP A 253 -20.83 -1.22 4.90
CA ASP A 253 -20.18 -2.30 5.65
C ASP A 253 -18.98 -1.77 6.45
N ASN A 254 -18.07 -1.04 5.81
CA ASN A 254 -16.91 -0.47 6.49
C ASN A 254 -17.29 0.52 7.61
N ILE A 255 -18.32 1.34 7.38
CA ILE A 255 -18.87 2.24 8.40
C ILE A 255 -19.43 1.45 9.58
N ALA A 256 -20.14 0.35 9.34
CA ALA A 256 -20.84 -0.41 10.38
C ALA A 256 -19.89 -0.90 11.48
N PHE A 257 -18.72 -1.44 11.11
CA PHE A 257 -17.76 -1.95 12.11
C PHE A 257 -16.70 -0.93 12.54
N MET A 258 -16.46 0.17 11.77
CA MET A 258 -15.48 1.19 12.13
C MET A 258 -16.08 2.39 12.88
N ARG A 259 -17.41 2.56 12.88
CA ARG A 259 -18.06 3.65 13.61
C ARG A 259 -17.76 3.58 15.12
N ASP A 260 -17.87 2.41 15.70
CA ASP A 260 -17.60 2.10 17.10
C ASP A 260 -16.46 1.07 17.17
N PHE A 261 -15.32 1.43 16.55
CA PHE A 261 -14.18 0.56 16.36
C PHE A 261 -13.78 -0.18 17.65
N LYS A 262 -13.67 -1.50 17.52
CA LYS A 262 -13.08 -2.39 18.52
C LYS A 262 -11.97 -3.20 17.86
N PRO A 263 -10.76 -3.26 18.44
CA PRO A 263 -9.72 -4.16 17.96
C PRO A 263 -10.22 -5.61 17.99
N LEU A 264 -9.57 -6.46 17.20
CA LEU A 264 -9.85 -7.90 17.24
C LEU A 264 -9.54 -8.46 18.63
N ASP A 265 -10.43 -9.30 19.14
CA ASP A 265 -10.19 -10.06 20.38
C ASP A 265 -9.29 -11.30 20.12
N GLU A 266 -8.97 -12.05 21.17
CA GLU A 266 -8.08 -13.22 21.09
C GLU A 266 -8.67 -14.32 20.17
N THR A 267 -9.98 -14.52 20.16
CA THR A 267 -10.66 -15.51 19.32
C THR A 267 -10.62 -15.10 17.85
N GLU A 268 -10.91 -13.84 17.55
CA GLU A 268 -10.82 -13.27 16.22
C GLU A 268 -9.38 -13.29 15.68
N LEU A 269 -8.38 -12.96 16.53
CA LEU A 269 -6.96 -13.04 16.16
C LEU A 269 -6.52 -14.48 15.88
N ALA A 270 -7.00 -15.46 16.64
CA ALA A 270 -6.73 -16.87 16.40
C ALA A 270 -7.32 -17.34 15.05
N ALA A 271 -8.53 -16.89 14.72
CA ALA A 271 -9.18 -17.17 13.43
C ALA A 271 -8.40 -16.52 12.26
N VAL A 272 -7.99 -15.26 12.38
CA VAL A 272 -7.15 -14.59 11.38
C VAL A 272 -5.83 -15.34 11.20
N LYS A 273 -5.20 -15.82 12.27
CA LYS A 273 -4.00 -16.65 12.20
C LYS A 273 -4.26 -17.95 11.43
N ARG A 274 -5.41 -18.59 11.65
CA ARG A 274 -5.81 -19.78 10.89
C ARG A 274 -5.97 -19.48 9.39
N VAL A 275 -6.56 -18.34 9.05
CA VAL A 275 -6.64 -17.87 7.65
C VAL A 275 -5.24 -17.65 7.06
N GLN A 276 -4.31 -17.05 7.78
CA GLN A 276 -2.90 -16.92 7.34
C GLN A 276 -2.25 -18.30 7.06
N GLU A 277 -2.50 -19.30 7.92
CA GLU A 277 -1.99 -20.66 7.73
C GLU A 277 -2.56 -21.30 6.45
N ILE A 278 -3.85 -21.10 6.17
CA ILE A 278 -4.48 -21.56 4.93
C ILE A 278 -3.81 -20.93 3.71
N PHE A 279 -3.58 -19.62 3.72
CA PHE A 279 -2.86 -18.95 2.62
C PHE A 279 -1.43 -19.49 2.46
N ARG A 280 -0.70 -19.67 3.56
CA ARG A 280 0.67 -20.22 3.53
C ARG A 280 0.70 -21.66 2.99
N SER A 281 -0.30 -22.48 3.31
CA SER A 281 -0.39 -23.86 2.80
C SER A 281 -0.61 -23.95 1.29
N LYS A 282 -1.09 -22.89 0.67
CA LYS A 282 -1.29 -22.78 -0.78
C LYS A 282 -0.06 -22.25 -1.52
N SER A 283 1.01 -21.90 -0.81
CA SER A 283 2.25 -21.44 -1.43
C SER A 283 2.92 -22.58 -2.19
N LEU A 284 3.10 -22.40 -3.51
CA LEU A 284 3.64 -23.44 -4.39
C LEU A 284 5.17 -23.59 -4.25
N ILE A 285 5.88 -22.52 -3.86
CA ILE A 285 7.32 -22.54 -3.61
C ILE A 285 7.57 -22.47 -2.11
N PRO A 286 7.95 -23.57 -1.44
CA PRO A 286 8.11 -23.63 0.01
C PRO A 286 9.46 -23.03 0.48
N CYS A 287 9.76 -21.81 0.02
CA CYS A 287 10.95 -21.08 0.41
C CYS A 287 10.77 -20.47 1.81
N THR A 288 11.75 -20.73 2.72
CA THR A 288 11.74 -20.18 4.09
C THR A 288 12.42 -18.82 4.22
N ALA A 289 12.83 -18.21 3.12
CA ALA A 289 13.51 -16.91 3.06
C ALA A 289 14.78 -16.81 3.93
N CYS A 290 15.50 -17.93 4.13
CA CYS A 290 16.74 -17.96 4.91
C CYS A 290 17.93 -17.21 4.27
N ARG A 291 17.82 -16.82 2.99
CA ARG A 291 18.76 -16.00 2.21
C ARG A 291 20.16 -16.57 1.99
N TYR A 292 20.47 -17.85 2.36
CA TYR A 292 21.78 -18.44 2.11
C TYR A 292 22.13 -18.48 0.61
N CYS A 293 21.13 -18.62 -0.25
CA CYS A 293 21.30 -18.64 -1.71
C CYS A 293 21.67 -17.27 -2.32
N THR A 294 21.39 -16.16 -1.64
CA THR A 294 21.53 -14.79 -2.18
C THR A 294 22.99 -14.38 -2.23
N ALA A 295 23.75 -14.56 -1.14
CA ALA A 295 25.12 -14.11 -1.01
C ALA A 295 26.07 -14.74 -2.04
N GLY A 296 25.77 -15.98 -2.50
CA GLY A 296 26.59 -16.71 -3.47
C GLY A 296 26.15 -16.55 -4.93
N CYS A 297 25.10 -15.79 -5.21
CA CYS A 297 24.57 -15.60 -6.56
C CYS A 297 25.43 -14.61 -7.36
N PRO A 298 26.11 -15.04 -8.46
CA PRO A 298 26.95 -14.13 -9.25
C PRO A 298 26.14 -13.10 -10.07
N GLN A 299 24.84 -13.30 -10.21
CA GLN A 299 23.92 -12.41 -10.89
C GLN A 299 23.13 -11.52 -9.91
N HIS A 300 23.44 -11.57 -8.61
CA HIS A 300 22.78 -10.80 -7.56
C HIS A 300 21.25 -10.94 -7.55
N ILE A 301 20.73 -12.13 -7.87
CA ILE A 301 19.30 -12.41 -7.88
C ILE A 301 18.81 -12.53 -6.43
N SER A 302 17.81 -11.74 -6.06
CA SER A 302 17.13 -11.83 -4.76
C SER A 302 16.17 -13.02 -4.72
N ILE A 303 16.70 -14.23 -4.85
CA ILE A 303 15.97 -15.49 -5.03
C ILE A 303 14.76 -15.65 -4.08
N PRO A 304 14.90 -15.46 -2.74
CA PRO A 304 13.76 -15.62 -1.83
C PRO A 304 12.65 -14.62 -2.10
N ASP A 305 12.98 -13.38 -2.45
CA ASP A 305 12.01 -12.32 -2.70
C ASP A 305 11.25 -12.58 -4.00
N LEU A 306 11.95 -13.05 -5.05
CA LEU A 306 11.30 -13.46 -6.31
C LEU A 306 10.34 -14.65 -6.10
N PHE A 307 10.69 -15.59 -5.23
CA PHE A 307 9.82 -16.72 -4.89
C PHE A 307 8.60 -16.26 -4.07
N ALA A 308 8.77 -15.31 -3.18
CA ALA A 308 7.66 -14.74 -2.44
C ALA A 308 6.66 -14.00 -3.35
N VAL A 309 7.13 -13.17 -4.29
CA VAL A 309 6.24 -12.51 -5.26
C VAL A 309 5.58 -13.49 -6.22
N MET A 310 6.27 -14.59 -6.60
CA MET A 310 5.66 -15.66 -7.40
C MET A 310 4.51 -16.33 -6.63
N ASN A 311 4.72 -16.70 -5.38
CA ASN A 311 3.67 -17.24 -4.53
C ASN A 311 2.49 -16.27 -4.38
N ALA A 312 2.77 -14.99 -4.14
CA ALA A 312 1.73 -13.96 -4.05
C ALA A 312 0.92 -13.84 -5.36
N LYS A 313 1.60 -13.84 -6.51
CA LYS A 313 0.96 -13.79 -7.83
C LYS A 313 0.03 -14.99 -8.05
N GLN A 314 0.49 -16.18 -7.73
CA GLN A 314 -0.27 -17.42 -7.94
C GLN A 314 -1.49 -17.51 -7.02
N ILE A 315 -1.37 -17.08 -5.75
CA ILE A 315 -2.44 -17.15 -4.77
C ILE A 315 -3.48 -16.04 -5.00
N HIS A 316 -3.03 -14.82 -5.25
CA HIS A 316 -3.88 -13.64 -5.24
C HIS A 316 -4.16 -13.05 -6.62
N ARG A 317 -3.39 -13.43 -7.66
CA ARG A 317 -3.40 -12.83 -9.02
C ARG A 317 -3.32 -11.30 -8.96
N ASP A 318 -2.57 -10.79 -7.98
CA ASP A 318 -2.52 -9.38 -7.62
C ASP A 318 -1.48 -8.64 -8.48
N TRP A 319 -1.82 -7.44 -8.95
CA TRP A 319 -0.93 -6.52 -9.66
C TRP A 319 0.28 -6.11 -8.80
N ASN A 320 0.16 -6.11 -7.48
CA ASN A 320 1.25 -5.81 -6.56
C ASN A 320 2.47 -6.72 -6.78
N ALA A 321 2.24 -8.00 -7.08
CA ALA A 321 3.33 -8.93 -7.36
C ALA A 321 4.14 -8.47 -8.58
N ASP A 322 3.49 -7.99 -9.63
CA ASP A 322 4.16 -7.45 -10.83
C ASP A 322 4.98 -6.20 -10.48
N TYR A 323 4.42 -5.30 -9.66
CA TYR A 323 5.12 -4.12 -9.18
C TYR A 323 6.36 -4.48 -8.34
N TYR A 324 6.22 -5.36 -7.35
CA TYR A 324 7.34 -5.79 -6.52
C TYR A 324 8.41 -6.51 -7.34
N TYR A 325 8.01 -7.34 -8.29
CA TYR A 325 8.97 -7.97 -9.21
C TYR A 325 9.76 -6.90 -9.97
N SER A 326 9.09 -6.03 -10.73
CA SER A 326 9.72 -5.11 -11.69
C SER A 326 10.37 -3.89 -11.04
N GLU A 327 9.73 -3.31 -10.03
CA GLU A 327 10.11 -2.00 -9.48
C GLU A 327 10.91 -2.08 -8.17
N VAL A 328 10.82 -3.20 -7.44
CA VAL A 328 11.52 -3.37 -6.18
C VAL A 328 12.68 -4.35 -6.32
N TYR A 329 12.42 -5.61 -6.64
CA TYR A 329 13.43 -6.66 -6.50
C TYR A 329 14.34 -6.88 -7.70
N THR A 330 13.89 -6.57 -8.93
CA THR A 330 14.72 -6.76 -10.14
C THR A 330 15.27 -5.47 -10.71
N LYS A 331 14.85 -4.32 -10.20
CA LYS A 331 15.28 -3.02 -10.73
C LYS A 331 16.75 -2.71 -10.52
N ASN A 332 17.27 -3.09 -9.36
CA ASN A 332 18.68 -2.90 -8.97
C ASN A 332 19.38 -4.25 -8.66
N GLY A 333 18.72 -5.37 -8.99
CA GLY A 333 19.22 -6.73 -8.83
C GLY A 333 19.06 -7.54 -10.10
N GLY A 334 19.50 -8.79 -10.06
CA GLY A 334 19.32 -9.72 -11.19
C GLY A 334 17.85 -10.13 -11.35
N ARG A 335 17.40 -10.21 -12.59
CA ARG A 335 16.11 -10.79 -12.96
C ARG A 335 16.18 -12.32 -12.84
N ALA A 336 15.03 -12.97 -12.81
CA ALA A 336 14.99 -14.43 -12.80
C ALA A 336 15.63 -15.04 -14.05
N SER A 337 15.45 -14.42 -15.24
CA SER A 337 16.06 -14.82 -16.51
C SER A 337 17.59 -14.62 -16.57
N ASP A 338 18.18 -13.79 -15.69
CA ASP A 338 19.63 -13.60 -15.63
C ASP A 338 20.33 -14.81 -15.01
N CYS A 339 19.60 -15.83 -14.55
CA CYS A 339 20.15 -17.05 -13.95
C CYS A 339 21.03 -17.83 -14.93
N ILE A 340 22.34 -17.82 -14.68
CA ILE A 340 23.32 -18.60 -15.48
C ILE A 340 23.38 -20.09 -15.12
N ARG A 341 22.43 -20.56 -14.33
CA ARG A 341 22.26 -21.97 -13.92
C ARG A 341 23.49 -22.59 -13.24
N CYS A 342 24.33 -21.83 -12.55
CA CYS A 342 25.58 -22.31 -11.92
C CYS A 342 25.38 -23.26 -10.72
N GLY A 343 24.17 -23.39 -10.17
CA GLY A 343 23.80 -24.30 -9.09
C GLY A 343 24.32 -23.93 -7.69
N LYS A 344 24.99 -22.78 -7.50
CA LYS A 344 25.54 -22.40 -6.18
C LYS A 344 24.43 -22.28 -5.13
N CYS A 345 23.27 -21.69 -5.51
CA CYS A 345 22.12 -21.47 -4.66
C CYS A 345 21.49 -22.79 -4.15
N GLU A 346 21.43 -23.83 -5.01
CA GLU A 346 20.83 -25.11 -4.65
C GLU A 346 21.71 -25.89 -3.64
N ARG A 347 23.04 -25.78 -3.76
CA ARG A 347 23.98 -26.45 -2.84
C ARG A 347 23.87 -25.96 -1.40
N VAL A 348 23.41 -24.72 -1.18
CA VAL A 348 23.30 -24.12 0.15
C VAL A 348 21.84 -23.99 0.62
N CYS A 349 20.90 -24.47 -0.18
CA CYS A 349 19.47 -24.38 0.18
C CYS A 349 19.10 -25.47 1.20
N PRO A 350 18.74 -25.14 2.45
CA PRO A 350 18.36 -26.12 3.44
C PRO A 350 17.03 -26.81 3.15
N GLN A 351 16.22 -26.24 2.22
CA GLN A 351 14.97 -26.84 1.75
C GLN A 351 15.15 -27.69 0.48
N HIS A 352 16.37 -27.85 -0.02
CA HIS A 352 16.70 -28.61 -1.23
C HIS A 352 15.84 -28.22 -2.45
N LEU A 353 15.49 -26.96 -2.60
CA LEU A 353 14.68 -26.47 -3.72
C LEU A 353 15.46 -26.52 -5.04
N HIS A 354 14.80 -26.91 -6.13
CA HIS A 354 15.33 -26.83 -7.50
C HIS A 354 15.26 -25.38 -8.00
N ILE A 355 16.10 -24.51 -7.40
CA ILE A 355 16.03 -23.05 -7.54
C ILE A 355 16.17 -22.60 -9.00
N ARG A 356 17.02 -23.28 -9.79
CA ARG A 356 17.25 -22.94 -11.20
C ARG A 356 16.02 -23.14 -12.07
N ASP A 357 15.22 -24.14 -11.78
CA ASP A 357 13.99 -24.44 -12.52
C ASP A 357 12.87 -23.51 -12.04
N LEU A 358 12.75 -23.32 -10.74
CA LEU A 358 11.81 -22.33 -10.16
C LEU A 358 12.07 -20.91 -10.63
N LEU A 359 13.33 -20.49 -10.84
CA LEU A 359 13.64 -19.19 -11.44
C LEU A 359 13.22 -19.12 -12.92
N ALA A 360 13.27 -20.21 -13.68
CA ALA A 360 12.75 -20.24 -15.04
C ALA A 360 11.23 -20.07 -15.05
N ASP A 361 10.51 -20.69 -14.10
CA ASP A 361 9.05 -20.49 -13.94
C ASP A 361 8.71 -19.05 -13.56
N VAL A 362 9.49 -18.45 -12.65
CA VAL A 362 9.35 -17.03 -12.28
C VAL A 362 9.55 -16.13 -13.50
N ALA A 363 10.61 -16.37 -14.29
CA ALA A 363 10.85 -15.60 -15.51
C ALA A 363 9.70 -15.76 -16.53
N ALA A 364 9.19 -16.98 -16.70
CA ALA A 364 8.07 -17.24 -17.58
C ALA A 364 6.77 -16.50 -17.15
N GLU A 365 6.58 -16.26 -15.85
CA GLU A 365 5.41 -15.54 -15.34
C GLU A 365 5.55 -14.02 -15.48
N PHE A 366 6.69 -13.45 -15.03
CA PHE A 366 6.86 -12.01 -14.88
C PHE A 366 7.55 -11.32 -16.06
N GLU A 367 8.27 -12.06 -16.91
CA GLU A 367 9.09 -11.49 -17.99
C GLU A 367 8.53 -11.80 -19.38
N LYS A 368 7.22 -12.05 -19.48
CA LYS A 368 6.55 -12.23 -20.78
C LYS A 368 6.81 -11.00 -21.65
N LYS A 369 7.36 -11.22 -22.85
CA LYS A 369 7.42 -10.17 -23.87
C LYS A 369 5.97 -9.86 -24.28
N GLY A 370 5.52 -8.61 -24.00
CA GLY A 370 4.30 -8.06 -24.54
C GLY A 370 4.35 -7.99 -26.05
#